data_12a64d09910089c5b7d62aeccce4556d
#
_entry.id   12a64d09910089c5b7d62aeccce4556d
#
_cell.length_a   1.000
_cell.length_b   1.000
_cell.length_c   1.000
_cell.angle_alpha   90.00
_cell.angle_beta   90.00
_cell.angle_gamma   90.00
#
_symmetry.space_group_name_H-M   'P 1'
#
loop_
_entity.id
_entity.type
_entity.pdbx_description
1 polymer ?
#
loop_
_entity_poly.entity_id
_entity_poly.type
_entity_poly.pdbx_seq_one_letter_code
_entity_poly.pdbx_strand_id
1 'polypeptide(L)'
;MIKCFLWFVPCLFVLAGFAQKANYKEAERFMRGNAEKLVGSTKVSPRFLKESDKFWYSYKTGDGTRYYFVDPKAKIHRELFDREFMTAEISKYTHGPVNYKELPVRALAFKEDEKTLKFEVDTFRFEYNIYTNQLVKIDSARKKPDTTPKKSNGLVGTYSPDSTYIVYAKSHNLYMLSVKDSVETQITTDGELKYSYASYGADTTSKRVPARVTWFENSERFYVRRSDRRKIKTLYVVNNLSARPMLNEYEYVMAGDQEVQHEELFLVDTTDKKLIKVPVEKWPDQTLRLFTPGEKVNSLYFLRKKRTCDEIDFCKVDLKTGEVKVLINEISKPYFNNDF
;
A
#
# COMPACT_ATOMS: atom_id res chain seq x y z
N MET A 1 59.59 -69.64 0.83
CA MET A 1 59.07 -68.29 0.48
C MET A 1 57.59 -68.40 0.31
N ILE A 2 56.83 -68.04 1.36
CA ILE A 2 55.37 -68.06 1.36
C ILE A 2 54.89 -66.64 1.21
N LYS A 3 54.22 -66.30 0.07
CA LYS A 3 53.62 -65.01 -0.16
C LYS A 3 52.21 -65.00 0.47
N CYS A 4 52.06 -64.28 1.57
CA CYS A 4 50.75 -63.91 2.11
C CYS A 4 50.08 -62.86 1.20
N PHE A 5 48.95 -63.20 0.61
CA PHE A 5 48.08 -62.31 -0.12
C PHE A 5 47.03 -61.79 0.87
N LEU A 6 47.20 -60.53 1.31
CA LEU A 6 46.18 -59.86 2.10
C LEU A 6 45.01 -59.46 1.18
N TRP A 7 43.86 -60.04 1.38
CA TRP A 7 42.60 -59.60 0.80
C TRP A 7 42.07 -58.37 1.59
N PHE A 8 42.09 -57.25 0.96
CA PHE A 8 41.44 -56.05 1.47
C PHE A 8 39.99 -56.10 1.07
N VAL A 9 39.07 -56.39 2.02
CA VAL A 9 37.64 -56.29 1.83
C VAL A 9 37.22 -54.85 2.16
N PRO A 10 36.78 -54.05 1.21
CA PRO A 10 36.22 -52.76 1.53
C PRO A 10 34.82 -52.95 2.14
N CYS A 11 34.68 -52.68 3.45
CA CYS A 11 33.37 -52.53 4.08
C CYS A 11 32.69 -51.28 3.51
N LEU A 12 31.79 -51.48 2.56
CA LEU A 12 30.82 -50.48 2.16
C LEU A 12 29.82 -50.25 3.33
N PHE A 13 30.11 -49.27 4.15
CA PHE A 13 29.10 -48.72 5.04
C PHE A 13 28.06 -47.98 4.20
N VAL A 14 26.94 -48.61 3.90
CA VAL A 14 25.76 -47.95 3.42
C VAL A 14 25.20 -47.13 4.60
N LEU A 15 25.57 -45.87 4.67
CA LEU A 15 24.87 -44.89 5.51
C LEU A 15 23.46 -44.75 4.95
N ALA A 16 22.52 -45.54 5.52
CA ALA A 16 21.09 -45.31 5.32
C ALA A 16 20.78 -43.91 5.87
N GLY A 17 20.82 -42.90 4.99
CA GLY A 17 20.31 -41.57 5.30
C GLY A 17 18.81 -41.73 5.62
N PHE A 18 18.46 -41.62 6.88
CA PHE A 18 17.05 -41.44 7.26
C PHE A 18 16.62 -40.09 6.75
N ALA A 19 16.06 -40.05 5.55
CA ALA A 19 15.35 -38.88 5.06
C ALA A 19 14.25 -38.59 6.08
N GLN A 20 14.34 -37.45 6.73
CA GLN A 20 13.34 -36.98 7.67
C GLN A 20 11.99 -36.99 6.99
N LYS A 21 11.03 -37.80 7.45
CA LYS A 21 9.67 -37.79 6.91
C LYS A 21 9.12 -36.39 7.06
N ALA A 22 8.77 -35.77 5.94
CA ALA A 22 8.17 -34.45 5.94
C ALA A 22 6.88 -34.46 6.79
N ASN A 23 6.87 -33.63 7.83
CA ASN A 23 5.71 -33.50 8.71
C ASN A 23 4.82 -32.34 8.20
N TYR A 24 4.04 -32.63 7.18
CA TYR A 24 3.12 -31.65 6.57
C TYR A 24 2.08 -31.13 7.56
N LYS A 25 1.63 -31.95 8.51
CA LYS A 25 0.66 -31.58 9.53
C LYS A 25 1.21 -30.50 10.48
N GLU A 26 2.48 -30.62 10.88
CA GLU A 26 3.13 -29.56 11.66
C GLU A 26 3.43 -28.33 10.81
N ALA A 27 3.86 -28.49 9.56
CA ALA A 27 4.09 -27.37 8.64
C ALA A 27 2.81 -26.56 8.39
N GLU A 28 1.64 -27.22 8.31
CA GLU A 28 0.34 -26.56 8.13
C GLU A 28 0.01 -25.55 9.24
N ARG A 29 0.49 -25.78 10.48
CA ARG A 29 0.32 -24.83 11.60
C ARG A 29 0.99 -23.49 11.34
N PHE A 30 2.07 -23.49 10.55
CA PHE A 30 2.85 -22.29 10.22
C PHE A 30 2.46 -21.66 8.87
N MET A 31 1.47 -22.22 8.17
CA MET A 31 0.91 -21.54 7.00
C MET A 31 0.29 -20.22 7.42
N ARG A 32 0.37 -19.20 6.55
CA ARG A 32 0.02 -17.80 6.85
C ARG A 32 -1.30 -17.66 7.64
N GLY A 33 -2.38 -18.27 7.18
CA GLY A 33 -3.69 -18.16 7.84
C GLY A 33 -3.78 -18.85 9.22
N ASN A 34 -2.90 -19.80 9.53
CA ASN A 34 -2.85 -20.49 10.83
C ASN A 34 -1.86 -19.80 11.77
N ALA A 35 -0.71 -19.35 11.28
CA ALA A 35 0.26 -18.60 12.06
C ALA A 35 -0.35 -17.29 12.61
N GLU A 36 -1.16 -16.59 11.82
CA GLU A 36 -1.88 -15.37 12.25
C GLU A 36 -2.84 -15.64 13.43
N LYS A 37 -3.39 -16.85 13.56
CA LYS A 37 -4.23 -17.23 14.70
C LYS A 37 -3.41 -17.45 15.97
N LEU A 38 -2.15 -17.86 15.83
CA LEU A 38 -1.26 -18.16 16.97
C LEU A 38 -0.57 -16.92 17.52
N VAL A 39 -0.23 -15.96 16.66
CA VAL A 39 0.64 -14.83 17.01
C VAL A 39 -0.16 -13.56 17.34
N GLY A 40 -1.39 -13.42 16.84
CA GLY A 40 -2.14 -12.19 16.95
C GLY A 40 -1.56 -11.07 16.06
N SER A 41 -1.77 -9.81 16.46
CA SER A 41 -1.22 -8.67 15.70
C SER A 41 0.26 -8.47 16.03
N THR A 42 1.09 -8.36 14.98
CA THR A 42 2.53 -8.09 15.11
C THR A 42 2.86 -6.60 14.94
N LYS A 43 1.90 -5.80 14.50
CA LYS A 43 2.04 -4.36 14.32
C LYS A 43 0.76 -3.62 14.72
N VAL A 44 0.92 -2.37 15.10
CA VAL A 44 -0.18 -1.43 15.36
C VAL A 44 -0.40 -0.57 14.12
N SER A 45 -1.67 -0.41 13.73
CA SER A 45 -2.07 0.48 12.62
C SER A 45 -3.00 1.56 13.20
N PRO A 46 -2.45 2.71 13.65
CA PRO A 46 -3.24 3.77 14.26
C PRO A 46 -4.13 4.47 13.21
N ARG A 47 -5.33 4.82 13.63
CA ARG A 47 -6.28 5.64 12.87
C ARG A 47 -6.49 6.95 13.62
N PHE A 48 -5.89 8.01 13.10
CA PHE A 48 -5.96 9.34 13.71
C PHE A 48 -7.34 9.97 13.52
N LEU A 49 -7.75 10.75 14.50
CA LEU A 49 -8.95 11.58 14.43
C LEU A 49 -8.63 12.83 13.60
N LYS A 50 -9.67 13.46 13.02
CA LYS A 50 -9.48 14.56 12.06
C LYS A 50 -8.89 15.83 12.67
N GLU A 51 -9.35 16.21 13.85
CA GLU A 51 -9.08 17.54 14.42
C GLU A 51 -8.04 17.52 15.52
N SER A 52 -7.54 16.33 15.91
CA SER A 52 -6.61 16.18 17.01
C SER A 52 -5.54 15.12 16.76
N ASP A 53 -4.53 15.06 17.67
CA ASP A 53 -3.51 14.01 17.64
C ASP A 53 -4.00 12.68 18.27
N LYS A 54 -5.27 12.61 18.64
CA LYS A 54 -5.88 11.40 19.17
C LYS A 54 -6.01 10.35 18.08
N PHE A 55 -5.90 9.10 18.48
CA PHE A 55 -6.08 7.99 17.56
C PHE A 55 -6.66 6.77 18.26
N TRP A 56 -7.12 5.83 17.47
CA TRP A 56 -7.53 4.52 17.90
C TRP A 56 -6.89 3.45 17.03
N TYR A 57 -6.83 2.24 17.56
CA TYR A 57 -6.37 1.07 16.79
C TYR A 57 -7.03 -0.21 17.30
N SER A 58 -7.08 -1.23 16.44
CA SER A 58 -7.45 -2.57 16.84
C SER A 58 -6.20 -3.44 16.97
N TYR A 59 -6.21 -4.34 17.92
CA TYR A 59 -5.11 -5.25 18.19
C TYR A 59 -5.65 -6.66 18.50
N LYS A 60 -5.24 -7.65 17.72
CA LYS A 60 -5.63 -9.03 17.92
C LYS A 60 -4.72 -9.70 18.93
N THR A 61 -5.32 -10.36 19.92
CA THR A 61 -4.64 -11.16 20.97
C THR A 61 -5.20 -12.58 21.00
N GLY A 62 -4.66 -13.44 21.87
CA GLY A 62 -5.23 -14.76 22.11
C GLY A 62 -6.68 -14.71 22.64
N ASP A 63 -7.07 -13.58 23.27
CA ASP A 63 -8.43 -13.32 23.77
C ASP A 63 -9.34 -12.62 22.77
N GLY A 64 -8.96 -12.58 21.49
CA GLY A 64 -9.71 -11.94 20.42
C GLY A 64 -9.23 -10.52 20.11
N THR A 65 -10.05 -9.78 19.36
CA THR A 65 -9.72 -8.43 18.92
C THR A 65 -10.11 -7.40 19.98
N ARG A 66 -9.15 -6.58 20.38
CA ARG A 66 -9.34 -5.44 21.28
C ARG A 66 -9.21 -4.14 20.52
N TYR A 67 -9.90 -3.12 20.99
CA TYR A 67 -9.90 -1.78 20.41
C TYR A 67 -9.43 -0.78 21.46
N TYR A 68 -8.45 0.05 21.12
CA TYR A 68 -7.82 1.01 22.04
C TYR A 68 -7.99 2.43 21.55
N PHE A 69 -8.19 3.35 22.50
CA PHE A 69 -8.20 4.78 22.28
C PHE A 69 -6.99 5.41 22.97
N VAL A 70 -6.32 6.33 22.28
CA VAL A 70 -5.14 7.02 22.75
C VAL A 70 -5.32 8.53 22.60
N ASP A 71 -5.10 9.26 23.68
CA ASP A 71 -4.95 10.71 23.69
C ASP A 71 -3.54 11.07 24.19
N PRO A 72 -2.60 11.41 23.30
CA PRO A 72 -1.21 11.68 23.67
C PRO A 72 -1.07 12.91 24.58
N LYS A 73 -1.90 13.94 24.38
CA LYS A 73 -1.86 15.17 25.19
C LYS A 73 -2.32 14.93 26.62
N ALA A 74 -3.40 14.19 26.79
CA ALA A 74 -3.92 13.82 28.10
C ALA A 74 -3.21 12.60 28.71
N LYS A 75 -2.27 11.95 27.98
CA LYS A 75 -1.59 10.70 28.38
C LYS A 75 -2.57 9.57 28.70
N ILE A 76 -3.65 9.48 27.95
CA ILE A 76 -4.68 8.44 28.08
C ILE A 76 -4.40 7.33 27.07
N HIS A 77 -4.36 6.09 27.58
CA HIS A 77 -4.40 4.86 26.80
C HIS A 77 -5.38 3.90 27.47
N ARG A 78 -6.52 3.61 26.84
CA ARG A 78 -7.57 2.77 27.40
C ARG A 78 -8.27 1.97 26.32
N GLU A 79 -9.03 0.95 26.71
CA GLU A 79 -9.95 0.31 25.77
C GLU A 79 -10.98 1.34 25.26
N LEU A 80 -11.30 1.24 23.98
CA LEU A 80 -12.21 2.15 23.28
C LEU A 80 -13.64 2.03 23.83
N PHE A 81 -14.02 0.78 24.19
CA PHE A 81 -15.28 0.42 24.79
C PHE A 81 -15.15 -0.91 25.56
N ASP A 82 -16.04 -1.12 26.51
CA ASP A 82 -16.19 -2.39 27.20
C ASP A 82 -16.83 -3.42 26.24
N ARG A 83 -16.15 -4.53 26.00
CA ARG A 83 -16.58 -5.55 25.04
C ARG A 83 -17.78 -6.33 25.54
N GLU A 84 -17.88 -6.57 26.83
CA GLU A 84 -19.02 -7.30 27.42
C GLU A 84 -20.28 -6.45 27.34
N PHE A 85 -20.17 -5.17 27.70
CA PHE A 85 -21.26 -4.21 27.53
C PHE A 85 -21.70 -4.11 26.07
N MET A 86 -20.76 -3.93 25.13
CA MET A 86 -21.06 -3.85 23.71
C MET A 86 -21.73 -5.11 23.19
N THR A 87 -21.24 -6.28 23.62
CA THR A 87 -21.84 -7.57 23.25
C THR A 87 -23.29 -7.67 23.75
N ALA A 88 -23.54 -7.32 25.00
CA ALA A 88 -24.88 -7.35 25.59
C ALA A 88 -25.86 -6.42 24.85
N GLU A 89 -25.43 -5.18 24.58
CA GLU A 89 -26.26 -4.20 23.88
C GLU A 89 -26.53 -4.59 22.42
N ILE A 90 -25.50 -5.02 21.67
CA ILE A 90 -25.65 -5.42 20.28
C ILE A 90 -26.51 -6.68 20.16
N SER A 91 -26.38 -7.64 21.07
CA SER A 91 -27.17 -8.88 21.05
C SER A 91 -28.68 -8.66 21.16
N LYS A 92 -29.13 -7.50 21.66
CA LYS A 92 -30.56 -7.14 21.67
C LYS A 92 -31.16 -6.93 20.26
N TYR A 93 -30.28 -6.68 19.28
CA TYR A 93 -30.67 -6.36 17.90
C TYR A 93 -30.29 -7.43 16.88
N THR A 94 -29.33 -8.30 17.22
CA THR A 94 -28.87 -9.38 16.33
C THR A 94 -29.69 -10.66 16.56
N HIS A 95 -29.88 -11.45 15.50
CA HIS A 95 -30.68 -12.69 15.57
C HIS A 95 -29.89 -13.89 16.15
N GLY A 96 -28.72 -13.66 16.73
CA GLY A 96 -27.87 -14.71 17.27
C GLY A 96 -26.89 -14.21 18.33
N PRO A 97 -26.22 -15.13 19.05
CA PRO A 97 -25.27 -14.77 20.07
C PRO A 97 -24.06 -14.05 19.46
N VAL A 98 -23.71 -12.91 20.02
CA VAL A 98 -22.50 -12.15 19.63
C VAL A 98 -21.33 -12.66 20.45
N ASN A 99 -20.21 -12.94 19.77
CA ASN A 99 -18.98 -13.36 20.44
C ASN A 99 -18.21 -12.12 20.95
N TYR A 100 -18.06 -11.99 22.27
CA TYR A 100 -17.36 -10.87 22.89
C TYR A 100 -15.86 -10.80 22.52
N LYS A 101 -15.27 -11.92 22.12
CA LYS A 101 -13.86 -11.97 21.67
C LYS A 101 -13.67 -11.41 20.25
N GLU A 102 -14.68 -11.56 19.40
CA GLU A 102 -14.67 -11.14 18.01
C GLU A 102 -15.97 -10.38 17.72
N LEU A 103 -16.06 -9.13 18.22
CA LEU A 103 -17.22 -8.29 17.94
C LEU A 103 -17.37 -8.08 16.44
N PRO A 104 -18.56 -8.34 15.85
CA PRO A 104 -18.79 -8.25 14.41
C PRO A 104 -18.97 -6.80 13.92
N VAL A 105 -18.16 -5.87 14.47
CA VAL A 105 -18.22 -4.44 14.13
C VAL A 105 -17.52 -4.18 12.80
N ARG A 106 -18.21 -3.45 11.92
CA ARG A 106 -17.70 -3.02 10.61
C ARG A 106 -17.81 -1.51 10.47
N ALA A 107 -17.02 -0.93 9.57
CA ALA A 107 -17.03 0.51 9.25
C ALA A 107 -16.87 1.40 10.51
N LEU A 108 -16.06 0.97 11.48
CA LEU A 108 -15.83 1.71 12.72
C LEU A 108 -15.08 3.01 12.41
N ALA A 109 -15.70 4.14 12.77
CA ALA A 109 -15.14 5.47 12.59
C ALA A 109 -15.66 6.45 13.64
N PHE A 110 -14.84 7.45 14.01
CA PHE A 110 -15.31 8.57 14.81
C PHE A 110 -16.10 9.58 13.98
N LYS A 111 -17.06 10.25 14.61
CA LYS A 111 -17.70 11.46 14.08
C LYS A 111 -16.74 12.65 14.27
N GLU A 112 -17.07 13.79 13.67
CA GLU A 112 -16.32 15.04 13.81
C GLU A 112 -16.25 15.56 15.25
N ASP A 113 -17.18 15.16 16.12
CA ASP A 113 -17.20 15.49 17.54
C ASP A 113 -16.07 14.80 18.35
N GLU A 114 -15.34 13.86 17.73
CA GLU A 114 -14.29 13.05 18.33
C GLU A 114 -14.69 12.32 19.64
N LYS A 115 -15.99 12.16 19.87
CA LYS A 115 -16.57 11.52 21.07
C LYS A 115 -17.47 10.35 20.69
N THR A 116 -18.07 10.41 19.52
CA THR A 116 -19.07 9.45 19.07
C THR A 116 -18.49 8.56 17.98
N LEU A 117 -18.52 7.25 18.21
CA LEU A 117 -18.20 6.21 17.23
C LEU A 117 -19.43 5.87 16.42
N LYS A 118 -19.27 5.73 15.12
CA LYS A 118 -20.22 5.08 14.22
C LYS A 118 -19.67 3.73 13.82
N PHE A 119 -20.54 2.72 13.80
CA PHE A 119 -20.19 1.40 13.28
C PHE A 119 -21.43 0.65 12.81
N GLU A 120 -21.19 -0.45 12.10
CA GLU A 120 -22.25 -1.32 11.59
C GLU A 120 -22.07 -2.72 12.15
N VAL A 121 -23.21 -3.36 12.49
CA VAL A 121 -23.30 -4.78 12.83
C VAL A 121 -24.48 -5.35 12.06
N ASP A 122 -24.23 -6.36 11.24
CA ASP A 122 -25.20 -6.94 10.30
C ASP A 122 -25.85 -5.87 9.41
N THR A 123 -27.14 -5.63 9.61
CA THR A 123 -27.95 -4.63 8.90
C THR A 123 -28.21 -3.37 9.72
N PHE A 124 -27.65 -3.28 10.91
CA PHE A 124 -27.91 -2.19 11.83
C PHE A 124 -26.73 -1.23 11.92
N ARG A 125 -27.04 0.05 12.12
CA ARG A 125 -26.08 1.11 12.41
C ARG A 125 -26.21 1.58 13.82
N PHE A 126 -25.07 1.81 14.44
CA PHE A 126 -24.98 2.25 15.82
C PHE A 126 -24.13 3.50 15.95
N GLU A 127 -24.48 4.32 16.93
CA GLU A 127 -23.62 5.36 17.49
C GLU A 127 -23.33 5.05 18.95
N TYR A 128 -22.07 5.16 19.33
CA TYR A 128 -21.62 4.92 20.69
C TYR A 128 -20.76 6.09 21.17
N ASN A 129 -21.13 6.70 22.28
CA ASN A 129 -20.35 7.76 22.91
C ASN A 129 -19.34 7.16 23.89
N ILE A 130 -18.04 7.37 23.64
CA ILE A 130 -16.92 6.77 24.40
C ILE A 130 -16.75 7.35 25.83
N TYR A 131 -17.44 8.41 26.17
CA TYR A 131 -17.39 9.06 27.49
C TYR A 131 -18.61 8.78 28.34
N THR A 132 -19.79 8.66 27.72
CA THR A 132 -21.03 8.40 28.45
C THR A 132 -21.44 6.93 28.42
N ASN A 133 -20.73 6.09 27.67
CA ASN A 133 -21.05 4.68 27.42
C ASN A 133 -22.47 4.45 26.87
N GLN A 134 -22.99 5.41 26.13
CA GLN A 134 -24.31 5.34 25.54
C GLN A 134 -24.25 4.75 24.14
N LEU A 135 -24.96 3.65 23.92
CA LEU A 135 -25.16 3.05 22.59
C LEU A 135 -26.57 3.36 22.08
N VAL A 136 -26.65 3.91 20.88
CA VAL A 136 -27.91 4.23 20.21
C VAL A 136 -27.94 3.55 18.84
N LYS A 137 -29.01 2.81 18.58
CA LYS A 137 -29.30 2.33 17.24
C LYS A 137 -29.91 3.47 16.42
N ILE A 138 -29.31 3.79 15.26
CA ILE A 138 -29.73 4.95 14.47
C ILE A 138 -30.75 4.55 13.41
N ASP A 139 -30.49 3.48 12.67
CA ASP A 139 -31.37 3.00 11.59
C ASP A 139 -30.88 1.63 11.08
N SER A 140 -31.75 0.96 10.29
CA SER A 140 -31.28 -0.18 9.49
C SER A 140 -30.32 0.30 8.42
N ALA A 141 -29.22 -0.41 8.25
CA ALA A 141 -28.24 -0.08 7.23
C ALA A 141 -28.95 0.08 5.88
N ARG A 142 -28.79 1.21 5.23
CA ARG A 142 -29.18 1.34 3.83
C ARG A 142 -28.59 0.17 3.06
N LYS A 143 -29.37 -0.39 2.11
CA LYS A 143 -28.83 -1.28 1.07
C LYS A 143 -27.43 -0.80 0.72
N LYS A 144 -26.45 -1.75 0.67
CA LYS A 144 -25.06 -1.48 0.25
C LYS A 144 -25.06 -0.30 -0.71
N PRO A 145 -24.29 0.76 -0.45
CA PRO A 145 -24.10 1.77 -1.48
C PRO A 145 -23.69 0.97 -2.72
N ASP A 146 -24.40 1.23 -3.80
CA ASP A 146 -24.12 0.61 -5.09
C ASP A 146 -22.63 0.92 -5.37
N THR A 147 -21.76 -0.06 -5.11
CA THR A 147 -20.32 0.01 -5.39
C THR A 147 -20.07 -0.22 -6.86
N THR A 148 -21.09 -0.13 -7.69
CA THR A 148 -20.86 0.17 -9.09
C THR A 148 -20.11 1.50 -9.08
N PRO A 149 -18.86 1.54 -9.55
CA PRO A 149 -18.17 2.80 -9.69
C PRO A 149 -19.14 3.69 -10.49
N LYS A 150 -19.56 4.83 -9.90
CA LYS A 150 -20.32 5.83 -10.64
C LYS A 150 -19.57 5.93 -11.95
N LYS A 151 -20.21 5.53 -13.06
CA LYS A 151 -19.65 5.75 -14.39
C LYS A 151 -19.30 7.23 -14.39
N SER A 152 -18.01 7.52 -14.14
CA SER A 152 -17.45 8.84 -14.45
C SER A 152 -17.95 9.11 -15.85
N ASN A 153 -18.34 10.31 -16.17
CA ASN A 153 -18.92 10.74 -17.45
C ASN A 153 -18.04 10.39 -18.68
N GLY A 154 -17.58 9.14 -18.78
CA GLY A 154 -16.80 8.59 -19.88
C GLY A 154 -15.38 9.17 -20.05
N LEU A 155 -15.00 10.17 -19.28
CA LEU A 155 -13.66 10.79 -19.36
C LEU A 155 -12.69 9.98 -18.49
N VAL A 156 -11.73 9.35 -19.14
CA VAL A 156 -10.63 8.64 -18.48
C VAL A 156 -9.62 9.65 -17.96
N GLY A 157 -9.21 9.53 -16.69
CA GLY A 157 -8.20 10.39 -16.08
C GLY A 157 -8.38 10.51 -14.56
N THR A 158 -7.49 11.28 -13.93
CA THR A 158 -7.51 11.58 -12.51
C THR A 158 -8.03 13.01 -12.32
N TYR A 159 -9.18 13.14 -11.66
CA TYR A 159 -9.80 14.42 -11.36
C TYR A 159 -9.02 15.17 -10.25
N SER A 160 -8.96 16.48 -10.36
CA SER A 160 -8.57 17.33 -9.23
C SER A 160 -9.60 17.22 -8.10
N PRO A 161 -9.22 17.41 -6.81
CA PRO A 161 -10.14 17.38 -5.68
C PRO A 161 -11.39 18.24 -5.84
N ASP A 162 -11.25 19.43 -6.43
CA ASP A 162 -12.35 20.36 -6.74
C ASP A 162 -13.09 20.02 -8.05
N SER A 163 -12.65 18.98 -8.76
CA SER A 163 -13.20 18.53 -10.05
C SER A 163 -13.13 19.55 -11.19
N THR A 164 -12.25 20.55 -11.10
CA THR A 164 -12.05 21.57 -12.17
C THR A 164 -11.17 21.07 -13.31
N TYR A 165 -10.27 20.12 -13.03
CA TYR A 165 -9.34 19.57 -14.01
C TYR A 165 -9.36 18.04 -14.03
N ILE A 166 -9.00 17.47 -15.18
CA ILE A 166 -8.74 16.04 -15.36
C ILE A 166 -7.36 15.88 -15.98
N VAL A 167 -6.50 15.05 -15.37
CA VAL A 167 -5.18 14.71 -15.91
C VAL A 167 -5.15 13.26 -16.37
N TYR A 168 -4.62 13.04 -17.57
CA TYR A 168 -4.53 11.72 -18.19
C TYR A 168 -3.33 11.66 -19.15
N ALA A 169 -3.03 10.47 -19.64
CA ALA A 169 -2.02 10.29 -20.67
C ALA A 169 -2.68 9.95 -22.02
N LYS A 170 -2.03 10.39 -23.10
CA LYS A 170 -2.37 10.08 -24.48
C LYS A 170 -1.08 10.05 -25.31
N SER A 171 -0.88 9.00 -26.10
CA SER A 171 0.36 8.77 -26.86
C SER A 171 1.61 8.97 -25.98
N HIS A 172 1.64 8.31 -24.81
CA HIS A 172 2.70 8.36 -23.81
C HIS A 172 2.87 9.70 -23.06
N ASN A 173 2.24 10.77 -23.51
CA ASN A 173 2.40 12.13 -22.97
C ASN A 173 1.27 12.53 -22.03
N LEU A 174 1.56 13.47 -21.14
CA LEU A 174 0.65 14.01 -20.15
C LEU A 174 -0.20 15.12 -20.72
N TYR A 175 -1.50 15.09 -20.44
CA TYR A 175 -2.49 16.09 -20.82
C TYR A 175 -3.33 16.50 -19.63
N MET A 176 -3.76 17.76 -19.61
CA MET A 176 -4.70 18.31 -18.66
C MET A 176 -5.91 18.90 -19.40
N LEU A 177 -7.10 18.51 -18.97
CA LEU A 177 -8.38 19.02 -19.49
C LEU A 177 -9.04 19.89 -18.45
N SER A 178 -9.39 21.12 -18.77
CA SER A 178 -10.30 21.94 -17.98
C SER A 178 -11.74 21.46 -18.18
N VAL A 179 -12.43 21.14 -17.08
CA VAL A 179 -13.79 20.61 -17.14
C VAL A 179 -14.79 21.69 -17.53
N LYS A 180 -14.52 22.95 -17.16
CA LYS A 180 -15.42 24.09 -17.37
C LYS A 180 -15.59 24.46 -18.84
N ASP A 181 -14.49 24.57 -19.56
CA ASP A 181 -14.46 25.06 -20.95
C ASP A 181 -14.04 23.98 -21.96
N SER A 182 -13.75 22.77 -21.47
CA SER A 182 -13.31 21.63 -22.28
C SER A 182 -12.00 21.88 -23.05
N VAL A 183 -11.15 22.77 -22.55
CA VAL A 183 -9.85 23.06 -23.14
C VAL A 183 -8.84 21.99 -22.73
N GLU A 184 -8.32 21.26 -23.72
CA GLU A 184 -7.24 20.28 -23.54
C GLU A 184 -5.88 20.96 -23.72
N THR A 185 -4.97 20.79 -22.77
CA THR A 185 -3.60 21.28 -22.85
C THR A 185 -2.62 20.11 -22.74
N GLN A 186 -1.69 20.01 -23.67
CA GLN A 186 -0.58 19.07 -23.59
C GLN A 186 0.49 19.62 -22.64
N ILE A 187 0.90 18.82 -21.66
CA ILE A 187 1.90 19.21 -20.65
C ILE A 187 3.30 18.73 -21.04
N THR A 188 3.39 17.54 -21.67
CA THR A 188 4.69 16.93 -22.04
C THR A 188 4.69 16.48 -23.49
N THR A 189 5.91 16.39 -24.08
CA THR A 189 6.11 15.97 -25.48
C THR A 189 7.18 14.89 -25.63
N ASP A 190 7.77 14.44 -24.51
CA ASP A 190 8.94 13.56 -24.45
C ASP A 190 8.59 12.11 -24.04
N GLY A 191 7.29 11.80 -23.97
CA GLY A 191 6.81 10.46 -23.66
C GLY A 191 6.94 9.51 -24.85
N GLU A 192 7.43 8.28 -24.59
CA GLU A 192 7.56 7.21 -25.57
C GLU A 192 7.34 5.84 -24.95
N LEU A 193 7.38 4.78 -25.76
CA LEU A 193 7.25 3.40 -25.27
C LEU A 193 8.31 3.09 -24.22
N LYS A 194 7.89 2.50 -23.09
CA LYS A 194 8.74 2.20 -21.91
C LYS A 194 9.26 3.44 -21.16
N TYR A 195 8.88 4.64 -21.58
CA TYR A 195 9.20 5.93 -20.96
C TYR A 195 7.97 6.83 -20.96
N SER A 196 6.90 6.34 -20.38
CA SER A 196 5.55 6.89 -20.50
C SER A 196 5.05 7.49 -19.19
N TYR A 197 4.24 8.55 -19.31
CA TYR A 197 3.47 9.10 -18.19
C TYR A 197 2.19 8.31 -17.88
N ALA A 198 1.81 7.39 -18.75
CA ALA A 198 0.67 6.50 -18.52
C ALA A 198 0.92 5.55 -17.33
N SER A 199 -0.15 5.11 -16.70
CA SER A 199 -0.09 4.02 -15.71
C SER A 199 0.42 2.75 -16.33
N TYR A 200 1.15 1.94 -15.54
CA TYR A 200 1.71 0.67 -16.03
C TYR A 200 0.60 -0.24 -16.59
N GLY A 201 0.85 -0.83 -17.75
CA GLY A 201 -0.11 -1.71 -18.43
C GLY A 201 -1.24 -0.98 -19.18
N ALA A 202 -1.29 0.36 -19.13
CA ALA A 202 -2.26 1.11 -19.91
C ALA A 202 -1.86 1.14 -21.41
N ASP A 203 -2.86 1.00 -22.28
CA ASP A 203 -2.66 1.24 -23.71
C ASP A 203 -2.36 2.72 -23.93
N THR A 204 -1.21 3.00 -24.53
CA THR A 204 -0.68 4.34 -24.73
C THR A 204 -0.87 4.87 -26.16
N THR A 205 -1.81 4.29 -26.90
CA THR A 205 -2.18 4.76 -28.23
C THR A 205 -2.89 6.13 -28.19
N SER A 206 -3.55 6.56 -29.23
CA SER A 206 -4.24 7.83 -29.33
C SER A 206 -5.41 8.02 -28.35
N LYS A 207 -5.82 6.99 -27.62
CA LYS A 207 -6.88 7.04 -26.60
C LYS A 207 -6.37 7.65 -25.30
N ARG A 208 -7.27 8.26 -24.54
CA ARG A 208 -7.01 8.68 -23.15
C ARG A 208 -6.88 7.47 -22.25
N VAL A 209 -5.82 7.43 -21.48
CA VAL A 209 -5.55 6.38 -20.48
C VAL A 209 -5.17 7.01 -19.15
N PRO A 210 -5.32 6.32 -18.01
CA PRO A 210 -4.90 6.86 -16.71
C PRO A 210 -3.41 7.20 -16.70
N ALA A 211 -3.05 8.33 -16.10
CA ALA A 211 -1.68 8.72 -15.79
C ALA A 211 -1.34 8.43 -14.32
N ARG A 212 -0.04 8.32 -13.99
CA ARG A 212 0.45 8.11 -12.59
C ARG A 212 0.51 9.43 -11.83
N VAL A 213 -0.65 10.04 -11.63
CA VAL A 213 -0.81 11.38 -11.05
C VAL A 213 -1.40 11.29 -9.65
N THR A 214 -0.91 12.16 -8.77
CA THR A 214 -1.51 12.38 -7.44
C THR A 214 -1.65 13.88 -7.22
N TRP A 215 -2.87 14.31 -6.92
CA TRP A 215 -3.20 15.69 -6.65
C TRP A 215 -2.87 16.09 -5.20
N PHE A 216 -2.50 17.37 -5.01
CA PHE A 216 -2.58 18.01 -3.70
C PHE A 216 -4.02 18.45 -3.46
N GLU A 217 -4.43 18.49 -2.20
CA GLU A 217 -5.84 18.72 -1.85
C GLU A 217 -6.37 20.09 -2.26
N ASN A 218 -5.51 21.10 -2.32
CA ASN A 218 -5.88 22.44 -2.76
C ASN A 218 -6.12 22.55 -4.28
N SER A 219 -6.00 21.46 -5.04
CA SER A 219 -6.17 21.42 -6.51
C SER A 219 -5.22 22.33 -7.31
N GLU A 220 -4.31 23.05 -6.66
CA GLU A 220 -3.37 23.95 -7.33
C GLU A 220 -2.21 23.21 -8.00
N ARG A 221 -1.88 22.02 -7.49
CA ARG A 221 -0.73 21.24 -7.93
C ARG A 221 -1.02 19.76 -7.92
N PHE A 222 -0.24 19.05 -8.71
CA PHE A 222 -0.14 17.59 -8.65
C PHE A 222 1.31 17.16 -8.90
N TYR A 223 1.64 15.95 -8.49
CA TYR A 223 2.87 15.31 -8.93
C TYR A 223 2.57 14.15 -9.85
N VAL A 224 3.48 13.87 -10.75
CA VAL A 224 3.43 12.75 -11.69
C VAL A 224 4.73 11.95 -11.62
N ARG A 225 4.61 10.64 -11.69
CA ARG A 225 5.74 9.70 -11.72
C ARG A 225 5.87 9.13 -13.13
N ARG A 226 7.11 8.99 -13.57
CA ARG A 226 7.47 8.31 -14.81
C ARG A 226 8.57 7.31 -14.53
N SER A 227 8.51 6.15 -15.17
CA SER A 227 9.54 5.12 -15.09
C SER A 227 10.24 4.99 -16.42
N ASP A 228 11.57 5.07 -16.43
CA ASP A 228 12.40 4.74 -17.59
C ASP A 228 12.76 3.26 -17.55
N ARG A 229 12.26 2.50 -18.51
CA ARG A 229 12.46 1.05 -18.66
C ARG A 229 13.05 0.69 -20.03
N ARG A 230 13.49 1.67 -20.80
CA ARG A 230 13.93 1.46 -22.19
C ARG A 230 15.10 0.49 -22.32
N LYS A 231 15.96 0.44 -21.31
CA LYS A 231 17.16 -0.40 -21.31
C LYS A 231 17.00 -1.75 -20.58
N ILE A 232 15.83 -2.00 -19.98
CA ILE A 232 15.60 -3.27 -19.27
C ILE A 232 15.50 -4.41 -20.27
N LYS A 233 16.26 -5.47 -19.99
CA LYS A 233 16.28 -6.68 -20.81
C LYS A 233 15.05 -7.54 -20.61
N THR A 234 14.71 -8.33 -21.63
CA THR A 234 13.61 -9.28 -21.58
C THR A 234 14.09 -10.59 -20.98
N LEU A 235 13.33 -11.10 -20.00
CA LEU A 235 13.45 -12.46 -19.49
C LEU A 235 12.43 -13.36 -20.22
N TYR A 236 12.89 -14.48 -20.70
CA TYR A 236 12.07 -15.49 -21.39
C TYR A 236 11.84 -16.68 -20.47
N VAL A 237 10.58 -16.99 -20.19
CA VAL A 237 10.19 -18.12 -19.35
C VAL A 237 9.25 -19.04 -20.10
N VAL A 238 9.64 -20.32 -20.20
CA VAL A 238 8.78 -21.34 -20.83
C VAL A 238 7.86 -21.94 -19.77
N ASN A 239 6.55 -21.81 -20.00
CA ASN A 239 5.54 -22.47 -19.19
C ASN A 239 5.16 -23.80 -19.87
N ASN A 240 5.52 -24.93 -19.25
CA ASN A 240 5.23 -26.30 -19.71
C ASN A 240 4.12 -27.00 -18.94
N LEU A 241 3.35 -26.29 -18.13
CA LEU A 241 2.20 -26.87 -17.41
C LEU A 241 0.98 -27.05 -18.31
N SER A 242 0.94 -26.38 -19.46
CA SER A 242 -0.12 -26.53 -20.47
C SER A 242 0.21 -27.66 -21.47
N ALA A 243 -0.81 -28.16 -22.17
CA ALA A 243 -0.66 -29.22 -23.19
C ALA A 243 0.36 -28.87 -24.28
N ARG A 244 0.57 -27.59 -24.55
CA ARG A 244 1.65 -27.07 -25.40
C ARG A 244 2.42 -26.02 -24.63
N PRO A 245 3.76 -26.08 -24.62
CA PRO A 245 4.58 -25.05 -23.97
C PRO A 245 4.29 -23.65 -24.50
N MET A 246 4.23 -22.68 -23.60
CA MET A 246 4.02 -21.27 -23.91
C MET A 246 5.24 -20.46 -23.49
N LEU A 247 5.70 -19.57 -24.36
CA LEU A 247 6.74 -18.59 -24.03
C LEU A 247 6.10 -17.37 -23.40
N ASN A 248 6.54 -17.02 -22.19
CA ASN A 248 6.20 -15.77 -21.54
C ASN A 248 7.42 -14.85 -21.56
N GLU A 249 7.20 -13.58 -21.88
CA GLU A 249 8.22 -12.56 -21.98
C GLU A 249 7.96 -11.47 -20.92
N TYR A 250 8.99 -11.14 -20.13
CA TYR A 250 8.91 -10.11 -19.09
C TYR A 250 10.08 -9.17 -19.21
N GLU A 251 9.86 -7.87 -19.02
CA GLU A 251 10.94 -6.95 -18.68
C GLU A 251 11.37 -7.25 -17.23
N TYR A 252 12.58 -7.70 -17.04
CA TYR A 252 13.04 -8.15 -15.74
C TYR A 252 14.50 -7.78 -15.49
N VAL A 253 14.76 -7.15 -14.35
CA VAL A 253 16.11 -6.82 -13.90
C VAL A 253 16.66 -7.99 -13.10
N MET A 254 17.68 -8.66 -13.63
CA MET A 254 18.39 -9.75 -12.94
C MET A 254 19.34 -9.21 -11.89
N ALA A 255 19.71 -10.06 -10.93
CA ALA A 255 20.77 -9.73 -10.00
C ALA A 255 22.10 -9.52 -10.77
N GLY A 256 22.74 -8.38 -10.57
CA GLY A 256 23.99 -8.00 -11.27
C GLY A 256 23.78 -7.19 -12.55
N ASP A 257 22.55 -7.02 -13.04
CA ASP A 257 22.31 -6.12 -14.17
C ASP A 257 22.65 -4.67 -13.80
N GLN A 258 23.33 -3.99 -14.71
CA GLN A 258 23.67 -2.58 -14.58
C GLN A 258 22.53 -1.67 -15.05
N GLU A 259 21.75 -2.13 -16.04
CA GLU A 259 20.60 -1.41 -16.57
C GLU A 259 19.36 -1.76 -15.76
N VAL A 260 18.89 -0.78 -15.02
CA VAL A 260 17.75 -0.91 -14.09
C VAL A 260 16.67 0.11 -14.42
N GLN A 261 15.49 -0.06 -13.84
CA GLN A 261 14.42 0.92 -13.94
C GLN A 261 14.79 2.18 -13.15
N HIS A 262 14.65 3.35 -13.78
CA HIS A 262 14.78 4.64 -13.12
C HIS A 262 13.40 5.28 -12.93
N GLU A 263 13.14 5.76 -11.72
CA GLU A 263 11.92 6.50 -11.40
C GLU A 263 12.19 8.00 -11.43
N GLU A 264 11.40 8.74 -12.18
CA GLU A 264 11.40 10.19 -12.21
C GLU A 264 10.15 10.75 -11.56
N LEU A 265 10.29 11.89 -10.93
CA LEU A 265 9.23 12.62 -10.26
C LEU A 265 9.16 14.04 -10.79
N PHE A 266 7.96 14.50 -11.11
CA PHE A 266 7.72 15.85 -11.58
C PHE A 266 6.60 16.51 -10.77
N LEU A 267 6.72 17.80 -10.50
CA LEU A 267 5.65 18.66 -10.01
C LEU A 267 5.06 19.45 -11.16
N VAL A 268 3.75 19.65 -11.14
CA VAL A 268 3.03 20.47 -12.10
C VAL A 268 2.12 21.42 -11.34
N ASP A 269 2.24 22.70 -11.61
CA ASP A 269 1.31 23.74 -11.16
C ASP A 269 0.20 23.90 -12.20
N THR A 270 -1.06 24.01 -11.76
CA THR A 270 -2.21 24.11 -12.66
C THR A 270 -2.32 25.46 -13.34
N THR A 271 -1.71 26.50 -12.78
CA THR A 271 -1.79 27.88 -13.28
C THR A 271 -0.89 28.07 -14.48
N ASP A 272 0.40 27.81 -14.34
CA ASP A 272 1.40 28.00 -15.40
C ASP A 272 1.66 26.73 -16.22
N LYS A 273 1.13 25.59 -15.73
CA LYS A 273 1.28 24.26 -16.36
C LYS A 273 2.73 23.82 -16.54
N LYS A 274 3.62 24.43 -15.77
CA LYS A 274 5.06 24.17 -15.82
C LYS A 274 5.38 22.85 -15.15
N LEU A 275 6.17 22.04 -15.86
CA LEU A 275 6.71 20.79 -15.35
C LEU A 275 8.05 21.05 -14.66
N ILE A 276 8.16 20.74 -13.38
CA ILE A 276 9.39 20.86 -12.59
C ILE A 276 9.89 19.45 -12.26
N LYS A 277 11.05 19.07 -12.78
CA LYS A 277 11.70 17.80 -12.43
C LYS A 277 12.25 17.87 -11.02
N VAL A 278 11.89 16.90 -10.16
CA VAL A 278 12.41 16.76 -8.81
C VAL A 278 13.62 15.85 -8.84
N PRO A 279 14.81 16.27 -8.34
CA PRO A 279 16.03 15.46 -8.34
C PRO A 279 15.97 14.36 -7.27
N VAL A 280 15.23 13.30 -7.54
CA VAL A 280 15.03 12.19 -6.60
C VAL A 280 16.18 11.20 -6.60
N GLU A 281 17.00 11.18 -7.67
CA GLU A 281 18.09 10.24 -7.83
C GLU A 281 19.23 10.53 -6.84
N LYS A 282 19.69 9.49 -6.15
CA LYS A 282 20.92 9.48 -5.34
C LYS A 282 21.76 8.25 -5.71
N TRP A 283 21.12 7.12 -5.94
CA TRP A 283 21.75 5.88 -6.34
C TRP A 283 21.26 5.43 -7.71
N PRO A 284 22.09 4.79 -8.52
CA PRO A 284 21.68 4.28 -9.84
C PRO A 284 20.48 3.33 -9.75
N ASP A 285 20.44 2.54 -8.67
CA ASP A 285 19.37 1.60 -8.40
C ASP A 285 18.79 1.90 -7.01
N GLN A 286 17.58 2.41 -7.00
CA GLN A 286 16.89 2.82 -5.79
C GLN A 286 15.38 2.60 -5.92
N THR A 287 14.73 2.44 -4.78
CA THR A 287 13.28 2.40 -4.67
C THR A 287 12.76 3.70 -4.09
N LEU A 288 11.70 4.25 -4.68
CA LEU A 288 11.03 5.46 -4.19
C LEU A 288 9.67 5.11 -3.59
N ARG A 289 9.39 5.64 -2.41
CA ARG A 289 8.06 5.63 -1.80
C ARG A 289 7.64 7.06 -1.50
N LEU A 290 6.60 7.54 -2.17
CA LEU A 290 6.01 8.84 -1.93
C LEU A 290 4.92 8.74 -0.87
N PHE A 291 4.81 9.79 -0.07
CA PHE A 291 3.73 9.96 0.89
C PHE A 291 2.72 10.96 0.33
N THR A 292 1.45 10.59 0.34
CA THR A 292 0.38 11.50 -0.03
C THR A 292 0.36 12.66 0.96
N PRO A 293 0.38 13.90 0.51
CA PRO A 293 0.24 15.05 1.39
C PRO A 293 -1.09 14.97 2.13
N GLY A 294 -1.07 15.16 3.45
CA GLY A 294 -2.31 15.29 4.22
C GLY A 294 -2.95 16.66 4.03
N GLU A 295 -4.23 16.78 4.40
CA GLU A 295 -5.05 18.00 4.22
C GLU A 295 -4.39 19.30 4.72
N LYS A 296 -3.55 19.20 5.75
CA LYS A 296 -2.91 20.36 6.40
C LYS A 296 -1.44 20.55 5.97
N VAL A 297 -0.90 19.69 5.12
CA VAL A 297 0.54 19.68 4.79
C VAL A 297 0.75 20.00 3.31
N ASN A 298 1.02 21.24 2.99
CA ASN A 298 1.43 21.66 1.63
C ASN A 298 2.93 21.34 1.40
N SER A 299 3.29 20.05 1.52
CA SER A 299 4.65 19.55 1.35
C SER A 299 4.62 18.15 0.77
N LEU A 300 5.57 17.81 -0.08
CA LEU A 300 5.75 16.46 -0.59
C LEU A 300 6.95 15.82 0.12
N TYR A 301 6.74 14.61 0.59
CA TYR A 301 7.77 13.80 1.23
C TYR A 301 7.93 12.47 0.49
N PHE A 302 9.14 11.96 0.49
CA PHE A 302 9.41 10.63 -0.03
C PHE A 302 10.55 9.95 0.72
N LEU A 303 10.53 8.62 0.71
CA LEU A 303 11.67 7.79 1.05
C LEU A 303 12.35 7.34 -0.25
N ARG A 304 13.68 7.36 -0.26
CA ARG A 304 14.47 6.63 -1.24
C ARG A 304 15.34 5.62 -0.52
N LYS A 305 15.36 4.40 -1.03
CA LYS A 305 16.11 3.28 -0.47
C LYS A 305 17.02 2.72 -1.52
N LYS A 306 18.29 2.57 -1.16
CA LYS A 306 19.28 1.91 -2.00
C LYS A 306 18.94 0.43 -2.21
N ARG A 307 19.20 -0.14 -3.37
CA ARG A 307 18.87 -1.54 -3.68
C ARG A 307 19.45 -2.53 -2.69
N THR A 308 20.66 -2.29 -2.19
CA THR A 308 21.30 -3.12 -1.16
C THR A 308 20.61 -3.08 0.19
N CYS A 309 19.59 -2.21 0.33
CA CYS A 309 18.79 -2.04 1.55
C CYS A 309 19.61 -1.66 2.79
N ASP A 310 20.80 -1.10 2.63
CA ASP A 310 21.70 -0.68 3.72
C ASP A 310 21.64 0.83 4.01
N GLU A 311 21.00 1.62 3.13
CA GLU A 311 20.85 3.08 3.29
C GLU A 311 19.49 3.57 2.82
N ILE A 312 18.88 4.46 3.62
CA ILE A 312 17.57 5.07 3.39
C ILE A 312 17.67 6.57 3.68
N ASP A 313 17.10 7.39 2.79
CA ASP A 313 16.86 8.81 3.04
C ASP A 313 15.37 9.09 3.15
N PHE A 314 14.97 9.86 4.16
CA PHE A 314 13.68 10.53 4.21
C PHE A 314 13.85 11.98 3.77
N CYS A 315 13.14 12.35 2.73
CA CYS A 315 13.32 13.60 2.00
C CYS A 315 12.06 14.46 1.99
N LYS A 316 12.24 15.77 1.97
CA LYS A 316 11.21 16.78 1.72
C LYS A 316 11.50 17.48 0.39
N VAL A 317 10.45 17.75 -0.39
CA VAL A 317 10.51 18.51 -1.64
C VAL A 317 9.99 19.91 -1.41
N ASP A 318 10.71 20.93 -1.88
CA ASP A 318 10.18 22.26 -2.03
C ASP A 318 9.26 22.31 -3.26
N LEU A 319 7.99 22.67 -3.05
CA LEU A 319 6.98 22.62 -4.10
C LEU A 319 7.09 23.75 -5.13
N LYS A 320 7.89 24.78 -4.87
CA LYS A 320 8.11 25.89 -5.82
C LYS A 320 9.31 25.65 -6.71
N THR A 321 10.39 25.14 -6.12
CA THR A 321 11.68 24.97 -6.83
C THR A 321 11.91 23.53 -7.28
N GLY A 322 11.25 22.55 -6.65
CA GLY A 322 11.53 21.12 -6.84
C GLY A 322 12.75 20.64 -6.07
N GLU A 323 13.43 21.49 -5.28
CA GLU A 323 14.62 21.11 -4.52
C GLU A 323 14.31 20.05 -3.48
N VAL A 324 15.26 19.10 -3.32
CA VAL A 324 15.15 18.00 -2.37
C VAL A 324 16.06 18.26 -1.18
N LYS A 325 15.47 18.28 0.00
CA LYS A 325 16.18 18.32 1.28
C LYS A 325 16.10 16.97 1.97
N VAL A 326 17.24 16.34 2.28
CA VAL A 326 17.30 15.16 3.14
C VAL A 326 17.04 15.60 4.59
N LEU A 327 16.02 15.02 5.21
CA LEU A 327 15.67 15.28 6.61
C LEU A 327 16.30 14.25 7.54
N ILE A 328 16.29 12.98 7.13
CA ILE A 328 16.86 11.87 7.89
C ILE A 328 17.61 10.98 6.90
N ASN A 329 18.84 10.61 7.25
CA ASN A 329 19.58 9.56 6.58
C ASN A 329 19.84 8.46 7.59
N GLU A 330 19.47 7.23 7.26
CA GLU A 330 19.72 6.06 8.10
C GLU A 330 20.56 5.03 7.36
N ILE A 331 21.54 4.48 8.05
CA ILE A 331 22.42 3.42 7.55
C ILE A 331 22.32 2.24 8.51
N SER A 332 22.11 1.04 7.99
CA SER A 332 22.04 -0.20 8.77
C SER A 332 23.00 -1.23 8.21
N LYS A 333 23.61 -1.99 9.11
CA LYS A 333 24.47 -3.13 8.74
C LYS A 333 23.91 -4.41 9.35
N PRO A 334 23.71 -5.47 8.59
CA PRO A 334 24.02 -5.57 7.14
C PRO A 334 22.99 -4.89 6.24
N TYR A 335 21.69 -4.77 6.65
CA TYR A 335 20.60 -4.16 5.87
C TYR A 335 19.39 -3.90 6.75
N PHE A 336 18.47 -3.09 6.26
CA PHE A 336 17.15 -2.90 6.86
C PHE A 336 16.24 -4.09 6.54
N ASN A 337 15.67 -4.70 7.55
CA ASN A 337 14.63 -5.71 7.39
C ASN A 337 13.25 -5.02 7.38
N ASN A 338 12.96 -4.34 6.29
CA ASN A 338 11.68 -3.68 6.11
C ASN A 338 11.12 -3.95 4.71
N ASP A 339 9.85 -4.28 4.66
CA ASP A 339 9.08 -4.27 3.44
C ASP A 339 8.56 -2.85 3.20
N PHE A 340 9.04 -2.25 2.15
CA PHE A 340 8.54 -0.96 1.69
C PHE A 340 7.30 -1.13 0.86
#